data_a40330f06ddedb5daae79e0a883d0be1
#
_entry.id   a40330f06ddedb5daae79e0a883d0be1
#
_cell.length_a   1.000
_cell.length_b   1.000
_cell.length_c   1.000
_cell.angle_alpha   90.00
_cell.angle_beta   90.00
_cell.angle_gamma   90.00
#
_symmetry.space_group_name_H-M   'P 1'
#
loop_
_entity.id
_entity.type
_entity.pdbx_description
1 polymer ?
#
loop_
_entity_poly.entity_id
_entity_poly.type
_entity_poly.pdbx_seq_one_letter_code
_entity_poly.pdbx_strand_id
1 'polypeptide(L)'
;FFQLPVNGDKKKMKWVMTMNINPGCWFGGSATEYFVGDFDGKNFTCPDAHDVKWLDWGKDHYATVTFSNTGDRVLGITWMSNWQYANLTPFKQNRGANGLPRELKLYEKNGKYYISEDVAPEVYALRKDTKDLADASVADAKDLKGVAANMEGAFEIEADVTPDANGIAGIEISNNKRERTMIYFDMKQGKVVMDRTESGLTDFGKQSVPHDIELAWDKQLAAEGKEPARITNSINYKNDFALATWAPLSLCEDGKKTYHVDIFVDKSSVELFVDGGRIAMTNLVFPVAPYENVKLYTQGGKAEFKNLKVHRLGL
;
A
#
# COMPACT_ATOMS: atom_id res chain seq x y z
N PHE A 1 -19.12 -9.02 -1.60
CA PHE A 1 -20.22 -8.47 -0.79
C PHE A 1 -20.36 -9.31 0.48
N PHE A 2 -20.18 -8.70 1.64
CA PHE A 2 -20.09 -9.39 2.93
C PHE A 2 -20.51 -8.46 4.08
N GLN A 3 -20.62 -9.01 5.30
CA GLN A 3 -20.93 -8.26 6.50
C GLN A 3 -19.73 -8.14 7.43
N LEU A 4 -19.63 -7.00 8.12
CA LEU A 4 -18.67 -6.80 9.20
C LEU A 4 -19.36 -6.19 10.44
N PRO A 5 -18.93 -6.59 11.65
CA PRO A 5 -19.39 -5.97 12.89
C PRO A 5 -18.72 -4.60 13.07
N VAL A 6 -19.50 -3.57 13.36
CA VAL A 6 -18.98 -2.23 13.64
C VAL A 6 -18.26 -2.23 15.00
N ASN A 7 -16.99 -1.84 15.02
CA ASN A 7 -16.13 -1.86 16.21
C ASN A 7 -16.11 -3.22 16.92
N GLY A 8 -16.30 -4.32 16.18
CA GLY A 8 -16.36 -5.67 16.73
C GLY A 8 -17.70 -6.05 17.39
N ASP A 9 -18.68 -5.15 17.43
CA ASP A 9 -20.00 -5.44 18.00
C ASP A 9 -20.87 -6.26 17.03
N LYS A 10 -20.98 -7.56 17.27
CA LYS A 10 -21.80 -8.48 16.47
C LYS A 10 -23.30 -8.16 16.44
N LYS A 11 -23.79 -7.27 17.32
CA LYS A 11 -25.17 -6.79 17.28
C LYS A 11 -25.35 -5.63 16.29
N LYS A 12 -24.26 -4.97 15.88
CA LYS A 12 -24.25 -3.84 14.93
C LYS A 12 -23.50 -4.24 13.67
N MET A 13 -24.18 -4.92 12.76
CA MET A 13 -23.58 -5.38 11.50
C MET A 13 -23.85 -4.37 10.39
N LYS A 14 -22.89 -4.19 9.51
CA LYS A 14 -23.05 -3.46 8.23
C LYS A 14 -22.60 -4.32 7.06
N TRP A 15 -23.23 -4.07 5.93
CA TRP A 15 -22.83 -4.67 4.67
C TRP A 15 -21.72 -3.87 4.03
N VAL A 16 -20.77 -4.57 3.46
CA VAL A 16 -19.65 -4.02 2.71
C VAL A 16 -19.71 -4.53 1.27
N MET A 17 -19.61 -3.60 0.34
CA MET A 17 -19.44 -3.89 -1.07
C MET A 17 -18.08 -3.40 -1.51
N THR A 18 -17.21 -4.28 -1.99
CA THR A 18 -15.95 -3.91 -2.63
C THR A 18 -16.12 -3.90 -4.13
N MET A 19 -15.57 -2.90 -4.79
CA MET A 19 -15.60 -2.73 -6.24
C MET A 19 -14.19 -2.56 -6.77
N ASN A 20 -13.80 -3.45 -7.67
CA ASN A 20 -12.54 -3.35 -8.36
C ASN A 20 -12.74 -2.52 -9.62
N ILE A 21 -12.10 -1.38 -9.70
CA ILE A 21 -12.28 -0.40 -10.78
C ILE A 21 -11.01 -0.23 -11.59
N ASN A 22 -11.16 -0.04 -12.91
CA ASN A 22 -10.08 0.27 -13.82
C ASN A 22 -10.63 0.94 -15.11
N PRO A 23 -10.20 2.17 -15.46
CA PRO A 23 -9.42 3.09 -14.66
C PRO A 23 -10.23 3.72 -13.52
N GLY A 24 -9.58 4.45 -12.62
CA GLY A 24 -10.27 5.23 -11.59
C GLY A 24 -9.49 5.40 -10.28
N CYS A 25 -8.37 4.68 -10.12
CA CYS A 25 -7.51 4.86 -8.97
C CYS A 25 -7.07 6.32 -8.79
N TRP A 26 -7.00 6.77 -7.55
CA TRP A 26 -6.50 8.09 -7.17
C TRP A 26 -5.14 8.44 -7.80
N PHE A 27 -4.25 7.46 -7.91
CA PHE A 27 -2.93 7.59 -8.54
C PHE A 27 -2.88 7.09 -9.98
N GLY A 28 -4.02 6.79 -10.59
CA GLY A 28 -4.16 6.25 -11.94
C GLY A 28 -4.22 4.72 -11.99
N GLY A 29 -4.87 4.21 -13.03
CA GLY A 29 -5.05 2.78 -13.27
C GLY A 29 -6.08 2.12 -12.37
N SER A 30 -5.78 0.93 -11.88
CA SER A 30 -6.70 0.06 -11.15
C SER A 30 -6.59 0.22 -9.63
N ALA A 31 -7.71 0.07 -8.93
CA ALA A 31 -7.79 0.06 -7.47
C ALA A 31 -9.05 -0.67 -6.98
N THR A 32 -9.14 -0.91 -5.68
CA THR A 32 -10.34 -1.42 -5.01
C THR A 32 -10.96 -0.33 -4.15
N GLU A 33 -12.17 0.06 -4.52
CA GLU A 33 -13.03 0.96 -3.76
C GLU A 33 -14.01 0.16 -2.90
N TYR A 34 -14.51 0.73 -1.81
CA TYR A 34 -15.52 0.06 -0.99
C TYR A 34 -16.62 1.01 -0.53
N PHE A 35 -17.78 0.42 -0.29
CA PHE A 35 -18.99 1.06 0.20
C PHE A 35 -19.51 0.33 1.42
N VAL A 36 -19.97 1.08 2.42
CA VAL A 36 -20.54 0.51 3.65
C VAL A 36 -21.98 0.99 3.81
N GLY A 37 -22.89 0.04 4.01
CA GLY A 37 -24.30 0.39 4.06
C GLY A 37 -25.18 -0.71 4.64
N ASP A 38 -26.47 -0.63 4.31
CA ASP A 38 -27.49 -1.58 4.69
C ASP A 38 -28.05 -2.30 3.46
N PHE A 39 -28.37 -3.57 3.62
CA PHE A 39 -28.96 -4.39 2.57
C PHE A 39 -30.20 -5.11 3.08
N ASP A 40 -31.33 -4.86 2.42
CA ASP A 40 -32.64 -5.41 2.79
C ASP A 40 -32.95 -6.76 2.13
N GLY A 41 -31.97 -7.36 1.46
CA GLY A 41 -32.15 -8.58 0.66
C GLY A 41 -32.42 -8.29 -0.83
N LYS A 42 -32.65 -7.03 -1.20
CA LYS A 42 -32.94 -6.60 -2.57
C LYS A 42 -32.17 -5.35 -2.96
N ASN A 43 -32.09 -4.35 -2.09
CA ASN A 43 -31.48 -3.07 -2.33
C ASN A 43 -30.32 -2.83 -1.34
N PHE A 44 -29.19 -2.36 -1.84
CA PHE A 44 -28.09 -1.87 -1.01
C PHE A 44 -28.16 -0.35 -0.92
N THR A 45 -28.14 0.18 0.29
CA THR A 45 -28.21 1.62 0.56
C THR A 45 -26.94 2.06 1.26
N CYS A 46 -26.16 2.94 0.63
CA CYS A 46 -24.96 3.54 1.18
C CYS A 46 -25.16 5.04 1.32
N PRO A 47 -25.28 5.60 2.54
CA PRO A 47 -25.60 7.02 2.74
C PRO A 47 -24.49 7.96 2.26
N ASP A 48 -23.24 7.50 2.30
CA ASP A 48 -22.05 8.26 1.91
C ASP A 48 -21.39 7.72 0.61
N ALA A 49 -22.21 7.23 -0.32
CA ALA A 49 -21.75 6.67 -1.59
C ALA A 49 -20.96 7.64 -2.48
N HIS A 50 -21.03 8.94 -2.19
CA HIS A 50 -20.23 9.97 -2.88
C HIS A 50 -18.84 10.19 -2.27
N ASP A 51 -18.59 9.64 -1.08
CA ASP A 51 -17.29 9.70 -0.43
C ASP A 51 -16.43 8.54 -0.93
N VAL A 52 -15.42 8.85 -1.70
CA VAL A 52 -14.50 7.84 -2.23
C VAL A 52 -13.67 7.25 -1.09
N LYS A 53 -13.73 5.93 -0.95
CA LYS A 53 -13.01 5.16 0.07
C LYS A 53 -12.21 4.05 -0.61
N TRP A 54 -10.90 4.18 -0.55
CA TRP A 54 -9.99 3.17 -1.07
C TRP A 54 -9.71 2.12 0.00
N LEU A 55 -9.71 0.86 -0.41
CA LEU A 55 -9.32 -0.24 0.47
C LEU A 55 -7.82 -0.15 0.79
N ASP A 56 -7.01 0.22 -0.19
CA ASP A 56 -5.57 0.46 -0.06
C ASP A 56 -5.20 1.79 -0.73
N TRP A 57 -4.29 2.54 -0.14
CA TRP A 57 -3.83 3.85 -0.60
C TRP A 57 -2.51 3.81 -1.36
N GLY A 58 -1.97 2.62 -1.60
CA GLY A 58 -0.89 2.39 -2.56
C GLY A 58 -1.41 2.35 -3.99
N LYS A 59 -0.53 2.02 -4.91
CA LYS A 59 -0.89 1.95 -6.32
C LYS A 59 -1.09 0.51 -6.83
N ASP A 60 -0.58 -0.49 -6.11
CA ASP A 60 -0.54 -1.87 -6.58
C ASP A 60 -1.43 -2.80 -5.75
N HIS A 61 -2.69 -2.40 -5.59
CA HIS A 61 -3.71 -3.17 -4.87
C HIS A 61 -4.99 -3.22 -5.71
N TYR A 62 -5.27 -4.36 -6.31
CA TYR A 62 -6.41 -4.54 -7.20
C TYR A 62 -6.99 -5.95 -7.13
N ALA A 63 -8.22 -6.10 -7.61
CA ALA A 63 -8.91 -7.37 -7.69
C ALA A 63 -9.01 -8.12 -6.35
N THR A 64 -9.23 -7.37 -5.27
CA THR A 64 -9.37 -7.95 -3.92
C THR A 64 -10.54 -8.91 -3.88
N VAL A 65 -10.26 -10.11 -3.38
CA VAL A 65 -11.26 -11.15 -3.11
C VAL A 65 -11.17 -11.60 -1.66
N THR A 66 -12.28 -12.05 -1.11
CA THR A 66 -12.33 -12.58 0.25
C THR A 66 -12.35 -14.10 0.24
N PHE A 67 -11.68 -14.70 1.22
CA PHE A 67 -11.70 -16.14 1.42
C PHE A 67 -13.07 -16.58 1.99
N SER A 68 -13.50 -17.78 1.64
CA SER A 68 -14.65 -18.45 2.24
C SER A 68 -14.23 -19.36 3.40
N ASN A 69 -15.18 -19.70 4.28
CA ASN A 69 -14.98 -20.63 5.41
C ASN A 69 -13.91 -20.17 6.42
N THR A 70 -13.82 -18.89 6.66
CA THR A 70 -12.90 -18.26 7.62
C THR A 70 -13.49 -18.03 9.01
N GLY A 71 -14.64 -18.66 9.29
CA GLY A 71 -15.39 -18.45 10.52
C GLY A 71 -15.95 -17.05 10.63
N ASP A 72 -15.71 -16.40 11.77
CA ASP A 72 -16.18 -15.02 12.02
C ASP A 72 -15.27 -13.92 11.44
N ARG A 73 -14.17 -14.31 10.81
CA ARG A 73 -13.20 -13.38 10.23
C ARG A 73 -13.50 -13.14 8.75
N VAL A 74 -13.24 -11.96 8.25
CA VAL A 74 -13.21 -11.67 6.82
C VAL A 74 -11.76 -11.46 6.44
N LEU A 75 -11.21 -12.39 5.68
CA LEU A 75 -9.84 -12.34 5.18
C LEU A 75 -9.86 -12.03 3.70
N GLY A 76 -9.06 -11.08 3.29
CA GLY A 76 -8.89 -10.67 1.89
C GLY A 76 -7.49 -10.95 1.37
N ILE A 77 -7.40 -11.10 0.06
CA ILE A 77 -6.14 -11.14 -0.69
C ILE A 77 -6.31 -10.35 -1.97
N THR A 78 -5.25 -9.68 -2.39
CA THR A 78 -5.25 -8.79 -3.55
C THR A 78 -4.25 -9.23 -4.60
N TRP A 79 -4.51 -8.89 -5.85
CA TRP A 79 -3.47 -8.88 -6.88
C TRP A 79 -2.61 -7.63 -6.72
N MET A 80 -1.32 -7.84 -6.44
CA MET A 80 -0.33 -6.79 -6.28
C MET A 80 0.19 -6.38 -7.65
N SER A 81 -0.52 -5.52 -8.33
CA SER A 81 -0.09 -4.87 -9.57
C SER A 81 -1.07 -3.75 -9.96
N ASN A 82 -0.80 -3.09 -11.09
CA ASN A 82 -1.67 -2.07 -11.67
C ASN A 82 -1.74 -2.25 -13.17
N TRP A 83 -2.94 -2.16 -13.75
CA TRP A 83 -3.14 -2.36 -15.18
C TRP A 83 -2.41 -1.36 -16.07
N GLN A 84 -2.00 -0.21 -15.54
CA GLN A 84 -1.17 0.73 -16.31
C GLN A 84 0.16 0.14 -16.75
N TYR A 85 0.71 -0.85 -16.02
CA TYR A 85 2.04 -1.42 -16.32
C TYR A 85 2.18 -2.92 -16.03
N ALA A 86 1.12 -3.61 -15.71
CA ALA A 86 1.19 -5.02 -15.29
C ALA A 86 1.94 -5.93 -16.29
N ASN A 87 1.75 -5.68 -17.60
CA ASN A 87 2.41 -6.46 -18.65
C ASN A 87 3.86 -6.02 -18.92
N LEU A 88 4.30 -4.92 -18.32
CA LEU A 88 5.60 -4.28 -18.58
C LEU A 88 6.58 -4.43 -17.42
N THR A 89 6.11 -4.92 -16.26
CA THR A 89 6.94 -5.07 -15.07
C THR A 89 8.19 -5.91 -15.34
N PRO A 90 9.34 -5.60 -14.71
CA PRO A 90 10.60 -6.28 -14.98
C PRO A 90 10.72 -7.65 -14.32
N PHE A 91 9.63 -8.25 -13.89
CA PHE A 91 9.59 -9.62 -13.40
C PHE A 91 10.09 -10.61 -14.47
N LYS A 92 11.00 -11.49 -14.06
CA LYS A 92 11.58 -12.51 -14.96
C LYS A 92 10.90 -13.87 -14.83
N GLN A 93 10.45 -14.23 -13.63
CA GLN A 93 9.92 -15.57 -13.34
C GLN A 93 8.40 -15.62 -13.28
N ASN A 94 7.74 -14.52 -12.93
CA ASN A 94 6.30 -14.39 -12.78
C ASN A 94 5.78 -13.06 -13.34
N ARG A 95 4.47 -12.94 -13.46
CA ARG A 95 3.77 -11.72 -13.87
C ARG A 95 2.81 -11.30 -12.77
N GLY A 96 3.32 -10.51 -11.83
CA GLY A 96 2.58 -10.05 -10.67
C GLY A 96 2.82 -10.92 -9.43
N ALA A 97 2.26 -10.47 -8.32
CA ALA A 97 2.30 -11.12 -7.02
C ALA A 97 0.94 -10.96 -6.34
N ASN A 98 0.74 -11.65 -5.23
CA ASN A 98 -0.34 -11.34 -4.32
C ASN A 98 0.20 -10.45 -3.19
N GLY A 99 -0.63 -9.52 -2.71
CA GLY A 99 -0.36 -8.82 -1.46
C GLY A 99 -0.46 -9.77 -0.27
N LEU A 100 -0.01 -9.32 0.89
CA LEU A 100 -0.17 -10.08 2.11
C LEU A 100 -1.67 -10.32 2.39
N PRO A 101 -2.08 -11.51 2.88
CA PRO A 101 -3.44 -11.71 3.33
C PRO A 101 -3.75 -10.78 4.50
N ARG A 102 -4.96 -10.20 4.47
CA ARG A 102 -5.39 -9.16 5.42
C ARG A 102 -6.68 -9.53 6.09
N GLU A 103 -6.81 -9.17 7.36
CA GLU A 103 -8.07 -9.24 8.09
C GLU A 103 -8.80 -7.90 7.99
N LEU A 104 -10.01 -7.92 7.43
CA LEU A 104 -10.82 -6.74 7.27
C LEU A 104 -11.72 -6.56 8.51
N LYS A 105 -11.67 -5.37 9.09
CA LYS A 105 -12.52 -4.95 10.22
C LYS A 105 -13.20 -3.63 9.91
N LEU A 106 -14.32 -3.37 10.55
CA LEU A 106 -15.09 -2.16 10.36
C LEU A 106 -15.05 -1.30 11.61
N TYR A 107 -14.68 -0.04 11.46
CA TYR A 107 -14.76 0.95 12.53
C TYR A 107 -15.63 2.13 12.17
N GLU A 108 -16.22 2.76 13.18
CA GLU A 108 -16.98 4.01 13.03
C GLU A 108 -16.15 5.19 13.48
N LYS A 109 -16.15 6.25 12.68
CA LYS A 109 -15.50 7.52 13.00
C LYS A 109 -16.36 8.68 12.49
N ASN A 110 -16.72 9.60 13.38
CA ASN A 110 -17.50 10.81 13.04
C ASN A 110 -18.80 10.49 12.27
N GLY A 111 -19.48 9.41 12.64
CA GLY A 111 -20.73 8.97 12.00
C GLY A 111 -20.56 8.31 10.64
N LYS A 112 -19.35 8.08 10.18
CA LYS A 112 -19.02 7.34 8.97
C LYS A 112 -18.32 6.03 9.29
N TYR A 113 -18.43 5.08 8.36
CA TYR A 113 -17.84 3.75 8.49
C TYR A 113 -16.62 3.60 7.59
N TYR A 114 -15.55 3.02 8.15
CA TYR A 114 -14.30 2.76 7.45
C TYR A 114 -13.83 1.34 7.68
N ILE A 115 -13.15 0.77 6.70
CA ILE A 115 -12.47 -0.52 6.84
C ILE A 115 -11.05 -0.28 7.34
N SER A 116 -10.60 -1.09 8.29
CA SER A 116 -9.17 -1.33 8.52
C SER A 116 -8.79 -2.67 7.89
N GLU A 117 -7.65 -2.68 7.21
CA GLU A 117 -7.04 -3.84 6.55
C GLU A 117 -5.73 -4.16 7.25
N ASP A 118 -5.78 -4.87 8.34
CA ASP A 118 -4.56 -5.28 9.03
C ASP A 118 -4.00 -6.58 8.43
N VAL A 119 -2.71 -6.76 8.54
CA VAL A 119 -2.05 -8.01 8.17
C VAL A 119 -2.69 -9.17 8.93
N ALA A 120 -3.03 -10.24 8.24
CA ALA A 120 -3.56 -11.43 8.90
C ALA A 120 -2.50 -11.97 9.88
N PRO A 121 -2.87 -12.28 11.14
CA PRO A 121 -1.92 -12.68 12.17
C PRO A 121 -1.04 -13.88 11.80
N GLU A 122 -1.50 -14.71 10.88
CA GLU A 122 -0.76 -15.87 10.36
C GLU A 122 0.52 -15.47 9.63
N VAL A 123 0.59 -14.25 9.07
CA VAL A 123 1.77 -13.73 8.38
C VAL A 123 2.94 -13.55 9.34
N TYR A 124 2.68 -13.22 10.60
CA TYR A 124 3.75 -13.09 11.60
C TYR A 124 4.50 -14.39 11.90
N ALA A 125 3.97 -15.55 11.50
CA ALA A 125 4.71 -16.81 11.53
C ALA A 125 5.91 -16.86 10.57
N LEU A 126 5.98 -15.93 9.61
CA LEU A 126 7.13 -15.75 8.72
C LEU A 126 8.33 -15.10 9.41
N ARG A 127 8.16 -14.46 10.57
CA ARG A 127 9.25 -13.87 11.35
C ARG A 127 10.19 -14.98 11.86
N LYS A 128 11.46 -14.95 11.44
CA LYS A 128 12.49 -15.96 11.83
C LYS A 128 13.45 -15.42 12.85
N ASP A 129 14.01 -14.26 12.60
CA ASP A 129 14.93 -13.58 13.49
C ASP A 129 14.49 -12.16 13.73
N THR A 130 14.56 -11.69 14.95
CA THR A 130 14.19 -10.33 15.33
C THR A 130 15.42 -9.59 15.87
N LYS A 131 15.62 -8.39 15.37
CA LYS A 131 16.58 -7.44 15.95
C LYS A 131 15.78 -6.34 16.63
N ASP A 132 15.84 -6.31 17.97
CA ASP A 132 15.36 -5.17 18.75
C ASP A 132 16.38 -4.05 18.67
N LEU A 133 15.93 -2.86 18.32
CA LEU A 133 16.76 -1.68 18.20
C LEU A 133 16.42 -0.68 19.30
N ALA A 134 17.43 0.06 19.76
CA ALA A 134 17.20 1.07 20.78
C ALA A 134 16.31 2.20 20.26
N ASP A 135 15.41 2.67 21.09
CA ASP A 135 14.63 3.87 20.85
C ASP A 135 15.51 5.04 20.38
N ALA A 136 15.01 5.88 19.53
CA ALA A 136 15.74 6.98 18.95
C ALA A 136 14.95 8.29 18.97
N SER A 137 15.58 9.34 19.49
CA SER A 137 15.16 10.72 19.29
C SER A 137 16.01 11.30 18.16
N VAL A 138 15.39 11.63 17.04
CA VAL A 138 16.07 12.04 15.81
C VAL A 138 15.77 13.53 15.56
N ALA A 139 16.82 14.33 15.35
CA ALA A 139 16.70 15.75 15.02
C ALA A 139 17.03 16.06 13.54
N ASP A 140 17.63 15.09 12.84
CA ASP A 140 17.96 15.14 11.40
C ASP A 140 17.83 13.72 10.84
N ALA A 141 18.86 12.89 11.02
CA ALA A 141 18.83 11.51 10.57
C ALA A 141 19.64 10.60 11.50
N LYS A 142 19.28 9.31 11.52
CA LYS A 142 20.01 8.22 12.16
C LYS A 142 20.09 7.04 11.21
N ASP A 143 21.28 6.77 10.72
CA ASP A 143 21.54 5.61 9.86
C ASP A 143 21.62 4.32 10.67
N LEU A 144 20.92 3.30 10.20
CA LEU A 144 20.94 1.92 10.66
C LEU A 144 21.50 1.03 9.54
N LYS A 145 22.75 1.33 9.12
CA LYS A 145 23.38 0.65 7.98
C LYS A 145 23.48 -0.85 8.19
N GLY A 146 23.14 -1.61 7.16
CA GLY A 146 23.26 -3.06 7.16
C GLY A 146 22.37 -3.78 8.19
N VAL A 147 21.37 -3.09 8.76
CA VAL A 147 20.48 -3.72 9.74
C VAL A 147 19.74 -4.92 9.15
N ALA A 148 19.42 -4.87 7.84
CA ALA A 148 18.78 -5.93 7.07
C ALA A 148 19.72 -6.65 6.08
N ALA A 149 21.06 -6.50 6.21
CA ALA A 149 22.05 -7.00 5.24
C ALA A 149 21.98 -8.51 4.96
N ASN A 150 21.58 -9.31 5.96
CA ASN A 150 21.49 -10.77 5.81
C ASN A 150 20.04 -11.26 5.67
N MET A 151 19.13 -10.39 5.26
CA MET A 151 17.71 -10.68 5.17
C MET A 151 17.24 -10.86 3.70
N GLU A 152 18.17 -10.83 2.76
CA GLU A 152 17.93 -11.09 1.31
C GLU A 152 16.84 -10.21 0.69
N GLY A 153 16.57 -9.03 1.28
CA GLY A 153 15.51 -8.12 0.87
C GLY A 153 14.11 -8.54 1.32
N ALA A 154 13.99 -9.52 2.23
CA ALA A 154 12.71 -9.96 2.80
C ALA A 154 12.72 -9.72 4.32
N PHE A 155 12.14 -8.61 4.75
CA PHE A 155 12.10 -8.22 6.16
C PHE A 155 10.89 -7.34 6.48
N GLU A 156 10.59 -7.22 7.75
CA GLU A 156 9.59 -6.34 8.30
C GLU A 156 10.25 -5.33 9.25
N ILE A 157 9.75 -4.10 9.24
CA ILE A 157 10.09 -3.07 10.21
C ILE A 157 8.84 -2.76 11.01
N GLU A 158 8.91 -2.92 12.33
CA GLU A 158 7.89 -2.53 13.28
C GLU A 158 8.38 -1.31 14.07
N ALA A 159 7.59 -0.26 14.19
CA ALA A 159 7.96 0.94 14.93
C ALA A 159 6.77 1.78 15.37
N ASP A 160 6.93 2.50 16.48
CA ASP A 160 6.08 3.60 16.90
C ASP A 160 6.75 4.93 16.53
N VAL A 161 6.15 5.69 15.65
CA VAL A 161 6.68 6.96 15.13
C VAL A 161 5.89 8.12 15.71
N THR A 162 6.57 9.05 16.38
CA THR A 162 6.00 10.30 16.89
C THR A 162 6.66 11.48 16.18
N PRO A 163 6.07 12.00 15.11
CA PRO A 163 6.58 13.19 14.41
C PRO A 163 6.41 14.47 15.24
N ASP A 164 7.21 15.50 14.95
CA ASP A 164 6.86 16.86 15.36
C ASP A 164 5.53 17.28 14.73
N ALA A 165 4.75 18.09 15.46
CA ALA A 165 3.39 18.48 15.06
C ALA A 165 3.29 19.20 13.70
N ASN A 166 4.39 19.78 13.22
CA ASN A 166 4.46 20.48 11.93
C ASN A 166 5.60 19.97 11.05
N GLY A 167 6.24 18.87 11.47
CA GLY A 167 7.40 18.30 10.80
C GLY A 167 7.05 17.11 9.88
N ILE A 168 8.12 16.60 9.31
CA ILE A 168 8.12 15.31 8.60
C ILE A 168 8.95 14.34 9.43
N ALA A 169 8.49 13.11 9.58
CA ALA A 169 9.27 12.03 10.18
C ALA A 169 9.04 10.74 9.40
N GLY A 170 10.11 10.00 9.14
CA GLY A 170 9.99 8.82 8.31
C GLY A 170 11.14 7.84 8.41
N ILE A 171 10.96 6.78 7.63
CA ILE A 171 11.88 5.66 7.47
C ILE A 171 12.23 5.57 5.99
N GLU A 172 13.52 5.65 5.67
CA GLU A 172 14.07 5.35 4.35
C GLU A 172 14.59 3.93 4.36
N ILE A 173 14.21 3.16 3.36
CA ILE A 173 14.70 1.81 3.08
C ILE A 173 15.55 1.92 1.82
N SER A 174 16.81 1.44 1.86
CA SER A 174 17.73 1.66 0.75
C SER A 174 18.76 0.54 0.59
N ASN A 175 19.49 0.58 -0.52
CA ASN A 175 20.60 -0.32 -0.81
C ASN A 175 21.89 0.45 -1.18
N ASN A 176 22.95 -0.30 -1.42
CA ASN A 176 24.27 0.25 -1.79
C ASN A 176 24.33 0.79 -3.24
N LYS A 177 23.24 0.67 -4.00
CA LYS A 177 23.11 1.23 -5.35
C LYS A 177 22.42 2.61 -5.35
N ARG A 178 22.17 3.18 -4.17
CA ARG A 178 21.44 4.43 -3.95
C ARG A 178 19.97 4.36 -4.37
N GLU A 179 19.43 3.17 -4.50
CA GLU A 179 18.00 2.96 -4.68
C GLU A 179 17.32 2.99 -3.32
N ARG A 180 16.14 3.63 -3.25
CA ARG A 180 15.44 3.81 -1.98
C ARG A 180 13.93 3.92 -2.17
N THR A 181 13.23 3.53 -1.13
CA THR A 181 11.82 3.81 -0.89
C THR A 181 11.70 4.58 0.43
N MET A 182 10.95 5.67 0.42
CA MET A 182 10.77 6.50 1.61
C MET A 182 9.33 6.39 2.11
N ILE A 183 9.17 6.19 3.41
CA ILE A 183 7.86 6.17 4.07
C ILE A 183 7.91 7.25 5.16
N TYR A 184 6.99 8.21 5.10
CA TYR A 184 7.01 9.32 6.04
C TYR A 184 5.65 9.92 6.33
N PHE A 185 5.53 10.48 7.50
CA PHE A 185 4.42 11.29 7.96
C PHE A 185 4.73 12.77 7.68
N ASP A 186 3.91 13.42 6.87
CA ASP A 186 3.90 14.88 6.70
C ASP A 186 2.77 15.45 7.55
N MET A 187 3.12 15.91 8.74
CA MET A 187 2.14 16.39 9.71
C MET A 187 1.50 17.70 9.29
N LYS A 188 2.20 18.52 8.51
CA LYS A 188 1.68 19.79 7.99
C LYS A 188 0.60 19.56 6.93
N GLN A 189 0.77 18.51 6.12
CA GLN A 189 -0.21 18.14 5.10
C GLN A 189 -1.24 17.12 5.61
N GLY A 190 -1.03 16.54 6.80
CA GLY A 190 -1.90 15.53 7.37
C GLY A 190 -1.90 14.22 6.55
N LYS A 191 -0.72 13.79 6.11
CA LYS A 191 -0.55 12.63 5.22
C LYS A 191 0.53 11.68 5.71
N VAL A 192 0.35 10.39 5.44
CA VAL A 192 1.44 9.43 5.34
C VAL A 192 1.74 9.20 3.86
N VAL A 193 3.00 9.14 3.51
CA VAL A 193 3.48 9.06 2.12
C VAL A 193 4.40 7.86 1.97
N MET A 194 4.25 7.13 0.86
CA MET A 194 5.22 6.13 0.41
C MET A 194 5.74 6.58 -0.95
N ASP A 195 6.99 7.00 -1.00
CA ASP A 195 7.68 7.50 -2.17
C ASP A 195 8.60 6.43 -2.75
N ARG A 196 8.29 5.96 -3.95
CA ARG A 196 9.07 4.98 -4.71
C ARG A 196 9.75 5.57 -5.96
N THR A 197 9.87 6.89 -6.05
CA THR A 197 10.44 7.56 -7.23
C THR A 197 11.86 7.12 -7.54
N GLU A 198 12.61 6.68 -6.52
CA GLU A 198 14.00 6.22 -6.63
C GLU A 198 14.16 4.74 -6.20
N SER A 199 13.11 3.93 -6.34
CA SER A 199 13.06 2.56 -5.81
C SER A 199 13.80 1.50 -6.64
N GLY A 200 14.51 1.88 -7.69
CA GLY A 200 15.23 0.97 -8.58
C GLY A 200 14.84 1.15 -10.04
N LEU A 201 14.51 0.06 -10.72
CA LEU A 201 14.04 0.12 -12.10
C LEU A 201 12.64 0.74 -12.13
N THR A 202 12.55 1.97 -12.61
CA THR A 202 11.30 2.73 -12.72
C THR A 202 10.90 3.04 -14.16
N ASP A 203 11.79 2.77 -15.14
CA ASP A 203 11.61 3.07 -16.56
C ASP A 203 11.52 1.81 -17.44
N PHE A 204 11.09 0.71 -16.84
CA PHE A 204 10.90 -0.56 -17.54
C PHE A 204 9.84 -0.42 -18.63
N GLY A 205 9.96 -1.23 -19.69
CA GLY A 205 8.99 -1.25 -20.79
C GLY A 205 9.25 -0.25 -21.91
N LYS A 206 10.23 0.63 -21.81
CA LYS A 206 10.66 1.49 -22.95
C LYS A 206 10.99 0.69 -24.22
N GLN A 207 11.37 -0.56 -24.07
CA GLN A 207 11.78 -1.45 -25.15
C GLN A 207 10.81 -2.60 -25.40
N SER A 208 9.73 -2.74 -24.62
CA SER A 208 8.96 -3.99 -24.56
C SER A 208 7.55 -3.91 -25.13
N VAL A 209 7.07 -2.74 -25.55
CA VAL A 209 5.76 -2.66 -26.20
C VAL A 209 5.97 -2.62 -27.70
N PRO A 210 5.45 -3.62 -28.43
CA PRO A 210 5.31 -3.48 -29.86
C PRO A 210 4.29 -2.38 -30.13
N HIS A 211 4.78 -1.18 -30.34
CA HIS A 211 3.99 -0.02 -30.78
C HIS A 211 3.14 -0.37 -32.02
N ASP A 212 3.61 -1.32 -32.80
CA ASP A 212 2.96 -1.83 -33.99
C ASP A 212 1.63 -2.54 -33.74
N ILE A 213 1.45 -3.19 -32.60
CA ILE A 213 0.21 -3.88 -32.22
C ILE A 213 -0.86 -2.87 -31.81
N GLU A 214 -0.47 -1.83 -31.07
CA GLU A 214 -1.40 -0.74 -30.70
C GLU A 214 -1.86 0.04 -31.92
N LEU A 215 -0.92 0.44 -32.78
CA LEU A 215 -1.26 1.15 -34.01
C LEU A 215 -2.13 0.31 -34.94
N ALA A 216 -1.96 -1.01 -34.98
CA ALA A 216 -2.82 -1.90 -35.75
C ALA A 216 -4.25 -1.94 -35.18
N TRP A 217 -4.39 -1.98 -33.86
CA TRP A 217 -5.68 -1.99 -33.17
C TRP A 217 -6.41 -0.67 -33.29
N ASP A 218 -5.72 0.44 -33.08
CA ASP A 218 -6.28 1.79 -33.26
C ASP A 218 -6.74 2.02 -34.69
N LYS A 219 -5.99 1.54 -35.68
CA LYS A 219 -6.38 1.59 -37.10
C LYS A 219 -7.63 0.74 -37.37
N GLN A 220 -7.73 -0.45 -36.75
CA GLN A 220 -8.90 -1.31 -36.91
C GLN A 220 -10.13 -0.66 -36.29
N LEU A 221 -10.02 -0.13 -35.05
CA LEU A 221 -11.13 0.56 -34.37
C LEU A 221 -11.58 1.80 -35.15
N ALA A 222 -10.64 2.59 -35.67
CA ALA A 222 -10.93 3.74 -36.51
C ALA A 222 -11.64 3.32 -37.81
N ALA A 223 -11.24 2.21 -38.43
CA ALA A 223 -11.89 1.65 -39.62
C ALA A 223 -13.33 1.16 -39.33
N GLU A 224 -13.59 0.76 -38.08
CA GLU A 224 -14.91 0.37 -37.59
C GLU A 224 -15.76 1.57 -37.12
N GLY A 225 -15.27 2.81 -37.25
CA GLY A 225 -15.89 4.03 -36.75
C GLY A 225 -16.03 4.13 -35.26
N LYS A 226 -15.19 3.37 -34.53
CA LYS A 226 -15.11 3.39 -33.06
C LYS A 226 -13.93 4.28 -32.63
N GLU A 227 -14.15 5.06 -31.59
CA GLU A 227 -13.02 5.75 -30.92
C GLU A 227 -12.07 4.69 -30.36
N PRO A 228 -10.75 4.87 -30.54
CA PRO A 228 -9.79 4.01 -29.90
C PRO A 228 -10.07 4.00 -28.40
N ALA A 229 -10.33 2.85 -27.84
CA ALA A 229 -10.25 2.72 -26.40
C ALA A 229 -8.82 3.08 -26.05
N ARG A 230 -8.61 4.24 -25.44
CA ARG A 230 -7.29 4.72 -25.00
C ARG A 230 -6.78 3.86 -23.84
N ILE A 231 -6.67 2.59 -24.07
CA ILE A 231 -5.78 1.71 -23.33
C ILE A 231 -4.41 1.93 -24.00
N THR A 232 -3.84 3.09 -23.74
CA THR A 232 -2.48 3.33 -24.18
C THR A 232 -1.60 2.45 -23.32
N ASN A 233 -0.95 1.44 -23.90
CA ASN A 233 0.17 0.73 -23.29
C ASN A 233 1.41 1.65 -23.17
N SER A 234 1.29 2.94 -23.48
CA SER A 234 2.31 3.92 -23.24
C SER A 234 2.31 4.30 -21.77
N ILE A 235 3.24 3.76 -21.03
CA ILE A 235 3.48 4.13 -19.65
C ILE A 235 4.24 5.48 -19.58
N ASN A 236 3.69 6.42 -18.84
CA ASN A 236 4.40 7.60 -18.42
C ASN A 236 5.08 7.30 -17.07
N TYR A 237 6.34 6.86 -17.12
CA TYR A 237 7.08 6.39 -15.96
C TYR A 237 7.06 7.37 -14.79
N LYS A 238 7.13 8.67 -15.06
CA LYS A 238 7.13 9.71 -14.02
C LYS A 238 5.78 9.80 -13.31
N ASN A 239 4.68 9.62 -14.03
CA ASN A 239 3.33 9.79 -13.49
C ASN A 239 2.67 8.46 -13.15
N ASP A 240 3.09 7.36 -13.79
CA ASP A 240 2.42 6.07 -13.66
C ASP A 240 3.13 5.15 -12.68
N PHE A 241 4.46 5.09 -12.67
CA PHE A 241 5.20 4.21 -11.77
C PHE A 241 6.09 4.97 -10.78
N ALA A 242 6.99 5.83 -11.24
CA ALA A 242 7.92 6.58 -10.39
C ALA A 242 7.22 7.74 -9.68
N LEU A 243 6.37 7.44 -8.72
CA LEU A 243 5.56 8.43 -8.01
C LEU A 243 5.49 8.14 -6.51
N ALA A 244 5.08 9.14 -5.75
CA ALA A 244 4.73 8.99 -4.35
C ALA A 244 3.22 8.78 -4.20
N THR A 245 2.83 7.71 -3.52
CA THR A 245 1.46 7.49 -3.04
C THR A 245 1.28 8.08 -1.65
N TRP A 246 0.05 8.40 -1.26
CA TRP A 246 -0.20 8.95 0.05
C TRP A 246 -1.63 8.63 0.54
N ALA A 247 -1.78 8.59 1.86
CA ALA A 247 -3.07 8.44 2.53
C ALA A 247 -3.30 9.58 3.55
N PRO A 248 -4.56 10.01 3.76
CA PRO A 248 -4.86 11.03 4.75
C PRO A 248 -4.78 10.46 6.18
N LEU A 249 -4.07 11.13 7.07
CA LEU A 249 -3.98 10.76 8.49
C LEU A 249 -5.31 10.91 9.23
N SER A 250 -6.29 11.56 8.63
CA SER A 250 -7.65 11.63 9.17
C SER A 250 -8.35 10.27 9.27
N LEU A 251 -7.82 9.21 8.65
CA LEU A 251 -8.28 7.83 8.82
C LEU A 251 -7.88 7.25 10.20
N CYS A 252 -6.78 7.71 10.78
CA CYS A 252 -6.37 7.36 12.13
C CYS A 252 -7.24 8.07 13.19
N GLU A 253 -6.99 7.81 14.47
CA GLU A 253 -7.73 8.44 15.57
C GLU A 253 -7.46 9.94 15.64
N ASP A 254 -8.50 10.73 16.01
CA ASP A 254 -8.36 12.16 16.16
C ASP A 254 -7.41 12.51 17.31
N GLY A 255 -6.57 13.52 17.09
CA GLY A 255 -5.59 13.95 18.08
C GLY A 255 -4.43 13.00 18.32
N LYS A 256 -4.30 11.94 17.51
CA LYS A 256 -3.20 11.00 17.60
C LYS A 256 -1.87 11.67 17.26
N LYS A 257 -0.83 11.35 18.05
CA LYS A 257 0.52 11.91 17.89
C LYS A 257 1.56 10.84 17.56
N THR A 258 1.28 9.59 17.93
CA THR A 258 2.16 8.46 17.71
C THR A 258 1.46 7.46 16.81
N TYR A 259 2.11 7.03 15.75
CA TYR A 259 1.58 6.09 14.76
C TYR A 259 2.38 4.80 14.82
N HIS A 260 1.68 3.69 15.01
CA HIS A 260 2.28 2.38 14.88
C HIS A 260 2.38 2.02 13.40
N VAL A 261 3.54 1.52 12.97
CA VAL A 261 3.77 1.09 11.59
C VAL A 261 4.33 -0.31 11.54
N ASP A 262 3.77 -1.11 10.63
CA ASP A 262 4.35 -2.35 10.14
C ASP A 262 4.67 -2.17 8.66
N ILE A 263 5.94 -2.31 8.30
CA ILE A 263 6.43 -2.13 6.93
C ILE A 263 7.01 -3.47 6.48
N PHE A 264 6.32 -4.14 5.59
CA PHE A 264 6.80 -5.38 4.99
C PHE A 264 7.53 -5.06 3.70
N VAL A 265 8.77 -5.51 3.62
CA VAL A 265 9.65 -5.36 2.47
C VAL A 265 9.91 -6.74 1.88
N ASP A 266 9.69 -6.88 0.59
CA ASP A 266 10.09 -8.05 -0.18
C ASP A 266 10.91 -7.58 -1.40
N LYS A 267 11.47 -8.51 -2.14
CA LYS A 267 12.34 -8.26 -3.31
C LYS A 267 11.75 -7.31 -4.34
N SER A 268 10.43 -7.25 -4.42
CA SER A 268 9.74 -6.46 -5.42
C SER A 268 8.53 -5.68 -4.90
N SER A 269 8.39 -5.54 -3.58
CA SER A 269 7.26 -4.83 -2.98
C SER A 269 7.60 -4.22 -1.64
N VAL A 270 6.83 -3.18 -1.30
CA VAL A 270 6.74 -2.61 0.04
C VAL A 270 5.27 -2.46 0.38
N GLU A 271 4.86 -3.04 1.51
CA GLU A 271 3.52 -2.90 2.06
C GLU A 271 3.61 -2.21 3.42
N LEU A 272 2.84 -1.15 3.61
CA LEU A 272 2.77 -0.36 4.84
C LEU A 272 1.39 -0.54 5.47
N PHE A 273 1.38 -0.80 6.77
CA PHE A 273 0.18 -0.79 7.59
C PHE A 273 0.36 0.20 8.74
N VAL A 274 -0.59 1.10 8.93
CA VAL A 274 -0.55 2.09 10.00
C VAL A 274 -1.74 1.83 10.93
N ASP A 275 -1.47 1.80 12.23
CA ASP A 275 -2.47 1.70 13.29
C ASP A 275 -3.45 0.53 13.09
N GLY A 276 -2.91 -0.68 12.92
CA GLY A 276 -3.71 -1.89 12.70
C GLY A 276 -4.52 -1.81 11.41
N GLY A 277 -3.85 -1.33 10.34
CA GLY A 277 -4.41 -1.28 9.00
C GLY A 277 -5.50 -0.22 8.78
N ARG A 278 -5.64 0.80 9.64
CA ARG A 278 -6.49 1.96 9.34
C ARG A 278 -6.04 2.69 8.07
N ILE A 279 -4.75 2.61 7.79
CA ILE A 279 -4.16 2.93 6.50
C ILE A 279 -3.35 1.72 6.06
N ALA A 280 -3.61 1.24 4.86
CA ALA A 280 -2.79 0.26 4.16
C ALA A 280 -2.31 0.85 2.84
N MET A 281 -1.06 0.58 2.48
CA MET A 281 -0.47 1.06 1.23
C MET A 281 0.42 -0.04 0.63
N THR A 282 0.13 -0.44 -0.60
CA THR A 282 0.85 -1.49 -1.33
C THR A 282 1.49 -0.90 -2.59
N ASN A 283 2.80 -1.02 -2.69
CA ASN A 283 3.55 -0.55 -3.86
C ASN A 283 4.58 -1.59 -4.32
N LEU A 284 4.58 -1.88 -5.62
CA LEU A 284 5.69 -2.58 -6.27
C LEU A 284 6.94 -1.69 -6.30
N VAL A 285 8.10 -2.31 -6.13
CA VAL A 285 9.42 -1.71 -6.26
C VAL A 285 10.32 -2.69 -7.01
N PHE A 286 11.33 -2.21 -7.73
CA PHE A 286 12.21 -3.08 -8.51
C PHE A 286 13.68 -2.69 -8.29
N PRO A 287 14.20 -2.80 -7.05
CA PRO A 287 15.60 -2.52 -6.79
C PRO A 287 16.49 -3.55 -7.50
N VAL A 288 17.63 -3.11 -8.04
CA VAL A 288 18.61 -3.99 -8.71
C VAL A 288 19.47 -4.79 -7.71
N ALA A 289 19.44 -4.38 -6.44
CA ALA A 289 20.04 -5.11 -5.33
C ALA A 289 19.07 -5.07 -4.13
N PRO A 290 19.09 -6.07 -3.25
CA PRO A 290 18.25 -6.08 -2.06
C PRO A 290 18.39 -4.81 -1.23
N TYR A 291 17.30 -4.34 -0.63
CA TYR A 291 17.36 -3.33 0.41
C TYR A 291 18.00 -3.92 1.68
N GLU A 292 18.97 -3.20 2.23
CA GLU A 292 19.76 -3.66 3.38
C GLU A 292 19.88 -2.61 4.47
N ASN A 293 19.60 -1.36 4.14
CA ASN A 293 19.78 -0.22 5.01
C ASN A 293 18.46 0.39 5.39
N VAL A 294 18.36 0.83 6.63
CA VAL A 294 17.25 1.62 7.15
C VAL A 294 17.80 2.92 7.69
N LYS A 295 17.15 4.03 7.41
CA LYS A 295 17.48 5.33 7.96
C LYS A 295 16.21 5.95 8.53
N LEU A 296 16.28 6.36 9.79
CA LEU A 296 15.30 7.20 10.44
C LEU A 296 15.63 8.65 10.14
N TYR A 297 14.64 9.45 9.77
CA TYR A 297 14.89 10.86 9.47
C TYR A 297 13.73 11.75 9.87
N THR A 298 14.02 13.05 10.02
CA THR A 298 13.03 14.08 10.29
C THR A 298 13.40 15.39 9.59
N GLN A 299 12.40 16.22 9.34
CA GLN A 299 12.57 17.59 8.84
C GLN A 299 11.58 18.51 9.57
N GLY A 300 12.05 19.69 9.97
CA GLY A 300 11.21 20.69 10.62
C GLY A 300 10.86 20.41 12.07
N GLY A 301 11.63 19.56 12.76
CA GLY A 301 11.46 19.27 14.17
C GLY A 301 12.15 17.97 14.57
N LYS A 302 11.94 17.52 15.79
CA LYS A 302 12.42 16.23 16.28
C LYS A 302 11.33 15.19 16.12
N ALA A 303 11.76 13.95 15.92
CA ALA A 303 10.86 12.79 15.93
C ALA A 303 11.36 11.72 16.89
N GLU A 304 10.41 11.02 17.52
CA GLU A 304 10.70 9.86 18.36
C GLU A 304 10.33 8.59 17.59
N PHE A 305 11.24 7.62 17.63
CA PHE A 305 11.04 6.28 17.10
C PHE A 305 11.23 5.30 18.26
N LYS A 306 10.17 4.57 18.60
CA LYS A 306 10.14 3.64 19.73
C LYS A 306 9.74 2.25 19.28
N ASN A 307 9.98 1.26 20.12
CA ASN A 307 9.64 -0.14 19.86
C ASN A 307 10.14 -0.63 18.49
N LEU A 308 11.27 -0.08 18.03
CA LEU A 308 11.81 -0.35 16.71
C LEU A 308 12.37 -1.75 16.62
N LYS A 309 11.82 -2.56 15.73
CA LYS A 309 12.27 -3.92 15.47
C LYS A 309 12.44 -4.15 13.97
N VAL A 310 13.37 -5.02 13.62
CA VAL A 310 13.52 -5.52 12.25
C VAL A 310 13.51 -7.04 12.29
N HIS A 311 12.54 -7.62 11.59
CA HIS A 311 12.32 -9.06 11.52
C HIS A 311 12.77 -9.58 10.18
N ARG A 312 13.62 -10.60 10.15
CA ARG A 312 13.86 -11.36 8.91
C ARG A 312 12.62 -12.22 8.60
N LEU A 313 12.15 -12.16 7.37
CA LEU A 313 11.05 -12.99 6.91
C LEU A 313 11.57 -14.20 6.13
N GLY A 314 10.86 -15.30 6.23
CA GLY A 314 11.20 -16.52 5.49
C GLY A 314 10.19 -17.65 5.71
N LEU A 315 10.18 -18.62 4.83
CA LEU A 315 9.40 -19.86 4.94
C LEU A 315 10.08 -20.88 5.84
#